data_25eb9b2bc0c1d8bce9d2e3b7abb875d9
#
_entry.id   25eb9b2bc0c1d8bce9d2e3b7abb875d9
#
_cell.length_a   1.000
_cell.length_b   1.000
_cell.length_c   1.000
_cell.angle_alpha   90.00
_cell.angle_beta   90.00
_cell.angle_gamma   90.00
#
_symmetry.space_group_name_H-M   'P 1'
#
loop_
_entity.id
_entity.type
_entity.pdbx_description
1 polymer ?
#
loop_
_entity_poly.entity_id
_entity_poly.type
_entity_poly.pdbx_seq_one_letter_code
_entity_poly.pdbx_strand_id
1 'polypeptide(L)'
;MYEKQTLPNGVRIVYEHMPHVRSAAIGVWVGVGSRYESPCEAGSAHFIEHMLFKGTAQHSASELAERMDAIGGQVNAYTTREGTCYYARVLDEHLDRAGDLLAEMLFTSNFSETDADNERGVIREEMDMYADTPEDLVTERLIGAAFPGALGRPVLGRPATIDRLTGARLRSFQIAHYIAPRIVIAVSGSFTDENIARLAAHFSWLPVRPDLTMRSGSYTPAFTLKRKAIEQNQISIGFPGLPTGAEERFTMALLSS
;
A
#
# COMPACT_ATOMS: atom_id res chain seq x y z
N MET A 1 -0.57 12.23 -22.83
CA MET A 1 -0.99 13.29 -21.85
C MET A 1 -2.01 12.65 -20.93
N TYR A 2 -1.82 12.74 -19.62
CA TYR A 2 -2.75 12.14 -18.68
C TYR A 2 -4.01 12.98 -18.51
N GLU A 3 -5.11 12.31 -18.22
CA GLU A 3 -6.39 12.90 -17.86
C GLU A 3 -6.71 12.63 -16.39
N LYS A 4 -7.55 13.47 -15.79
CA LYS A 4 -7.97 13.35 -14.40
C LYS A 4 -9.46 13.60 -14.28
N GLN A 5 -10.16 12.64 -13.70
CA GLN A 5 -11.55 12.73 -13.30
C GLN A 5 -11.65 12.69 -11.76
N THR A 6 -12.53 13.50 -11.19
CA THR A 6 -12.86 13.41 -9.76
C THR A 6 -14.33 13.05 -9.63
N LEU A 7 -14.62 11.94 -8.95
CA LEU A 7 -15.97 11.49 -8.69
C LEU A 7 -16.68 12.41 -7.67
N PRO A 8 -18.02 12.42 -7.63
CA PRO A 8 -18.77 13.27 -6.67
C PRO A 8 -18.41 13.02 -5.21
N ASN A 9 -17.95 11.83 -4.85
CA ASN A 9 -17.49 11.49 -3.50
C ASN A 9 -16.02 11.85 -3.22
N GLY A 10 -15.28 12.37 -4.21
CA GLY A 10 -13.89 12.79 -4.05
C GLY A 10 -12.84 11.75 -4.45
N VAL A 11 -13.21 10.54 -4.86
CA VAL A 11 -12.27 9.58 -5.49
C VAL A 11 -11.72 10.19 -6.77
N ARG A 12 -10.43 10.05 -6.99
CA ARG A 12 -9.75 10.57 -8.19
C ARG A 12 -9.37 9.40 -9.09
N ILE A 13 -9.64 9.54 -10.37
CA ILE A 13 -9.16 8.61 -11.41
C ILE A 13 -8.22 9.39 -12.30
N VAL A 14 -7.00 8.90 -12.46
CA VAL A 14 -5.98 9.46 -13.34
C VAL A 14 -5.64 8.42 -14.39
N TYR A 15 -5.70 8.78 -15.65
CA TYR A 15 -5.49 7.79 -16.70
C TYR A 15 -4.74 8.38 -17.91
N GLU A 16 -3.96 7.52 -18.56
CA GLU A 16 -3.24 7.83 -19.79
C GLU A 16 -3.49 6.72 -20.83
N HIS A 17 -4.23 7.06 -21.89
CA HIS A 17 -4.56 6.13 -22.96
C HIS A 17 -3.39 5.98 -23.94
N MET A 18 -2.95 4.76 -24.15
CA MET A 18 -1.87 4.36 -25.04
C MET A 18 -2.37 3.33 -26.07
N PRO A 19 -3.01 3.76 -27.18
CA PRO A 19 -3.69 2.86 -28.12
C PRO A 19 -2.76 1.93 -28.90
N HIS A 20 -1.46 2.16 -28.85
CA HIS A 20 -0.45 1.39 -29.56
C HIS A 20 0.07 0.16 -28.79
N VAL A 21 -0.37 -0.04 -27.53
CA VAL A 21 -0.02 -1.22 -26.73
C VAL A 21 -1.23 -2.12 -26.57
N ARG A 22 -1.00 -3.40 -26.24
CA ARG A 22 -2.04 -4.39 -25.96
C ARG A 22 -2.07 -4.77 -24.47
N SER A 23 -1.60 -3.86 -23.63
CA SER A 23 -1.58 -4.05 -22.18
C SER A 23 -2.19 -2.84 -21.48
N ALA A 24 -2.68 -3.09 -20.27
CA ALA A 24 -3.16 -2.05 -19.36
C ALA A 24 -2.62 -2.33 -17.95
N ALA A 25 -2.29 -1.26 -17.25
CA ALA A 25 -1.95 -1.29 -15.84
C ALA A 25 -3.00 -0.48 -15.07
N ILE A 26 -3.50 -1.06 -14.00
CA ILE A 26 -4.37 -0.39 -13.04
C ILE A 26 -3.73 -0.43 -11.67
N GLY A 27 -3.76 0.69 -10.94
CA GLY A 27 -3.36 0.78 -9.54
C GLY A 27 -4.41 1.50 -8.72
N VAL A 28 -4.81 0.92 -7.59
CA VAL A 28 -5.65 1.56 -6.58
C VAL A 28 -4.75 2.00 -5.45
N TRP A 29 -4.51 3.29 -5.39
CA TRP A 29 -3.69 3.93 -4.37
C TRP A 29 -4.57 4.37 -3.22
N VAL A 30 -4.28 3.86 -2.04
CA VAL A 30 -4.90 4.27 -0.77
C VAL A 30 -3.89 5.13 -0.02
N GLY A 31 -4.20 6.40 0.21
CA GLY A 31 -3.34 7.34 0.94
C GLY A 31 -3.30 7.02 2.44
N VAL A 32 -3.06 5.75 2.78
CA VAL A 32 -2.94 5.23 4.15
C VAL A 32 -1.83 4.20 4.21
N GLY A 33 -0.86 4.42 5.06
CA GLY A 33 0.22 3.50 5.37
C GLY A 33 0.53 3.53 6.87
N SER A 34 1.68 3.01 7.28
CA SER A 34 2.03 2.87 8.71
C SER A 34 2.05 4.18 9.48
N ARG A 35 2.19 5.30 8.80
CA ARG A 35 2.12 6.66 9.39
C ARG A 35 0.75 6.99 10.00
N TYR A 36 -0.32 6.39 9.49
CA TYR A 36 -1.71 6.65 9.91
C TYR A 36 -2.14 5.80 11.11
N GLU A 37 -1.31 4.86 11.50
CA GLU A 37 -1.58 3.95 12.61
C GLU A 37 -1.33 4.64 13.96
N SER A 38 -2.16 4.33 14.94
CA SER A 38 -1.84 4.60 16.34
C SER A 38 -0.77 3.62 16.84
N PRO A 39 -0.10 3.87 17.98
CA PRO A 39 0.89 2.93 18.51
C PRO A 39 0.34 1.51 18.80
N CYS A 40 -0.95 1.36 19.06
CA CYS A 40 -1.59 0.05 19.28
C CYS A 40 -2.09 -0.62 18.02
N GLU A 41 -2.05 0.08 16.87
CA GLU A 41 -2.43 -0.41 15.54
C GLU A 41 -1.22 -0.61 14.62
N ALA A 42 0.00 -0.43 15.14
CA ALA A 42 1.22 -0.50 14.31
C ALA A 42 1.33 -1.85 13.59
N GLY A 43 1.41 -1.77 12.25
CA GLY A 43 1.42 -2.92 11.32
C GLY A 43 0.05 -3.22 10.70
N SER A 44 -1.02 -2.48 11.04
CA SER A 44 -2.36 -2.75 10.50
C SER A 44 -2.44 -2.56 8.99
N ALA A 45 -1.81 -1.52 8.44
CA ALA A 45 -1.87 -1.25 7.00
C ALA A 45 -1.25 -2.39 6.18
N HIS A 46 -0.09 -2.88 6.61
CA HIS A 46 0.58 -4.02 5.99
C HIS A 46 -0.19 -5.34 6.22
N PHE A 47 -0.71 -5.56 7.42
CA PHE A 47 -1.52 -6.74 7.70
C PHE A 47 -2.79 -6.77 6.83
N ILE A 48 -3.46 -5.64 6.63
CA ILE A 48 -4.61 -5.54 5.73
C ILE A 48 -4.21 -5.91 4.30
N GLU A 49 -3.05 -5.47 3.83
CA GLU A 49 -2.53 -5.87 2.52
C GLU A 49 -2.55 -7.39 2.38
N HIS A 50 -1.96 -8.15 3.33
CA HIS A 50 -1.99 -9.62 3.34
C HIS A 50 -3.42 -10.17 3.35
N MET A 51 -4.27 -9.64 4.21
CA MET A 51 -5.64 -10.14 4.39
C MET A 51 -6.52 -9.99 3.15
N LEU A 52 -6.27 -8.99 2.30
CA LEU A 52 -7.07 -8.80 1.08
C LEU A 52 -6.89 -9.94 0.06
N PHE A 53 -5.81 -10.73 0.17
CA PHE A 53 -5.57 -11.90 -0.66
C PHE A 53 -6.12 -13.22 -0.06
N LYS A 54 -6.71 -13.20 1.15
CA LYS A 54 -7.11 -14.41 1.89
C LYS A 54 -8.57 -14.79 1.76
N GLY A 55 -9.27 -14.19 0.82
CA GLY A 55 -10.65 -14.49 0.49
C GLY A 55 -11.60 -13.34 0.74
N THR A 56 -12.73 -13.42 0.08
CA THR A 56 -13.81 -12.45 0.08
C THR A 56 -15.12 -13.10 0.49
N ALA A 57 -16.19 -12.33 0.54
CA ALA A 57 -17.55 -12.87 0.72
C ALA A 57 -18.00 -13.77 -0.45
N GLN A 58 -17.32 -13.70 -1.61
CA GLN A 58 -17.68 -14.39 -2.84
C GLN A 58 -16.73 -15.53 -3.19
N HIS A 59 -15.44 -15.39 -2.86
CA HIS A 59 -14.41 -16.34 -3.26
C HIS A 59 -13.45 -16.64 -2.11
N SER A 60 -13.05 -17.90 -2.01
CA SER A 60 -11.95 -18.33 -1.14
C SER A 60 -10.59 -17.78 -1.64
N ALA A 61 -9.55 -17.90 -0.83
CA ALA A 61 -8.20 -17.52 -1.22
C ALA A 61 -7.70 -18.28 -2.46
N SER A 62 -8.01 -19.58 -2.59
CA SER A 62 -7.65 -20.39 -3.76
C SER A 62 -8.36 -19.90 -5.02
N GLU A 63 -9.67 -19.65 -4.94
CA GLU A 63 -10.45 -19.14 -6.06
C GLU A 63 -9.99 -17.74 -6.49
N LEU A 64 -9.60 -16.88 -5.54
CA LEU A 64 -8.98 -15.58 -5.86
C LEU A 64 -7.67 -15.76 -6.64
N ALA A 65 -6.80 -16.65 -6.16
CA ALA A 65 -5.53 -16.94 -6.83
C ALA A 65 -5.74 -17.49 -8.25
N GLU A 66 -6.68 -18.44 -8.41
CA GLU A 66 -7.06 -18.97 -9.73
C GLU A 66 -7.59 -17.88 -10.67
N ARG A 67 -8.37 -16.93 -10.14
CA ARG A 67 -8.87 -15.79 -10.93
C ARG A 67 -7.77 -14.82 -11.31
N MET A 68 -6.78 -14.59 -10.42
CA MET A 68 -5.58 -13.81 -10.73
C MET A 68 -4.76 -14.47 -11.83
N ASP A 69 -4.56 -15.76 -11.75
CA ASP A 69 -3.85 -16.53 -12.78
C ASP A 69 -4.61 -16.55 -14.12
N ALA A 70 -5.93 -16.68 -14.08
CA ALA A 70 -6.80 -16.70 -15.26
C ALA A 70 -6.83 -15.37 -16.03
N ILE A 71 -6.52 -14.24 -15.38
CA ILE A 71 -6.34 -12.94 -16.04
C ILE A 71 -5.06 -12.93 -16.89
N GLY A 72 -4.12 -13.84 -16.60
CA GLY A 72 -2.86 -13.95 -17.34
C GLY A 72 -1.94 -12.77 -17.16
N GLY A 73 -2.06 -12.07 -16.03
CA GLY A 73 -1.30 -10.87 -15.69
C GLY A 73 -0.66 -10.97 -14.30
N GLN A 74 -0.15 -9.85 -13.85
CA GLN A 74 0.39 -9.71 -12.51
C GLN A 74 -0.58 -8.92 -11.64
N VAL A 75 -1.02 -9.52 -10.52
CA VAL A 75 -1.76 -8.82 -9.46
C VAL A 75 -0.91 -8.83 -8.22
N ASN A 76 -0.69 -7.66 -7.60
CA ASN A 76 0.13 -7.56 -6.39
C ASN A 76 -0.24 -6.30 -5.60
N ALA A 77 0.38 -6.15 -4.42
CA ALA A 77 0.24 -4.96 -3.59
C ALA A 77 1.56 -4.63 -2.89
N TYR A 78 1.65 -3.44 -2.34
CA TYR A 78 2.71 -3.06 -1.41
C TYR A 78 2.25 -1.93 -0.49
N THR A 79 2.76 -1.95 0.72
CA THR A 79 2.52 -0.92 1.74
C THR A 79 3.79 -0.12 2.01
N THR A 80 3.63 1.18 2.09
CA THR A 80 4.67 2.13 2.49
C THR A 80 4.26 2.84 3.79
N ARG A 81 5.07 3.77 4.24
CA ARG A 81 4.72 4.61 5.39
C ARG A 81 3.54 5.53 5.13
N GLU A 82 3.34 5.98 3.90
CA GLU A 82 2.34 7.00 3.57
C GLU A 82 1.18 6.49 2.72
N GLY A 83 1.27 5.30 2.14
CA GLY A 83 0.23 4.74 1.30
C GLY A 83 0.38 3.26 1.04
N THR A 84 -0.72 2.63 0.63
CA THR A 84 -0.77 1.26 0.14
C THR A 84 -1.26 1.26 -1.30
N CYS A 85 -0.66 0.46 -2.15
CA CYS A 85 -1.06 0.33 -3.55
C CYS A 85 -1.43 -1.11 -3.86
N TYR A 86 -2.59 -1.33 -4.44
CA TYR A 86 -3.06 -2.58 -5.01
C TYR A 86 -3.08 -2.42 -6.51
N TYR A 87 -2.39 -3.28 -7.26
CA TYR A 87 -2.26 -3.06 -8.70
C TYR A 87 -2.34 -4.35 -9.50
N ALA A 88 -2.73 -4.19 -10.76
CA ALA A 88 -2.68 -5.25 -11.74
C ALA A 88 -2.06 -4.75 -13.06
N ARG A 89 -1.35 -5.65 -13.74
CA ARG A 89 -0.86 -5.46 -15.11
C ARG A 89 -1.38 -6.61 -15.95
N VAL A 90 -2.18 -6.29 -16.96
CA VAL A 90 -2.95 -7.27 -17.73
C VAL A 90 -2.95 -6.93 -19.22
N LEU A 91 -3.48 -7.83 -20.06
CA LEU A 91 -3.87 -7.46 -21.40
C LEU A 91 -5.07 -6.51 -21.35
N ASP A 92 -5.18 -5.63 -22.33
CA ASP A 92 -6.27 -4.63 -22.42
C ASP A 92 -7.66 -5.25 -22.34
N GLU A 93 -7.89 -6.41 -22.94
CA GLU A 93 -9.16 -7.17 -22.89
C GLU A 93 -9.53 -7.70 -21.48
N HIS A 94 -8.58 -7.72 -20.55
CA HIS A 94 -8.77 -8.19 -19.18
C HIS A 94 -8.82 -7.08 -18.12
N LEU A 95 -8.77 -5.81 -18.53
CA LEU A 95 -8.76 -4.67 -17.60
C LEU A 95 -9.99 -4.64 -16.71
N ASP A 96 -11.19 -4.92 -17.25
CA ASP A 96 -12.42 -4.97 -16.46
C ASP A 96 -12.37 -6.06 -15.40
N ARG A 97 -11.88 -7.25 -15.75
CA ARG A 97 -11.74 -8.36 -14.80
C ARG A 97 -10.75 -8.03 -13.68
N ALA A 98 -9.66 -7.35 -14.03
CA ALA A 98 -8.67 -6.89 -13.05
C ALA A 98 -9.27 -5.84 -12.11
N GLY A 99 -10.03 -4.88 -12.65
CA GLY A 99 -10.76 -3.87 -11.88
C GLY A 99 -11.80 -4.45 -10.94
N ASP A 100 -12.62 -5.40 -11.43
CA ASP A 100 -13.61 -6.12 -10.64
C ASP A 100 -12.94 -6.87 -9.48
N LEU A 101 -11.84 -7.58 -9.76
CA LEU A 101 -11.09 -8.35 -8.76
C LEU A 101 -10.49 -7.46 -7.68
N LEU A 102 -9.83 -6.35 -8.06
CA LEU A 102 -9.27 -5.40 -7.11
C LEU A 102 -10.37 -4.77 -6.24
N ALA A 103 -11.51 -4.42 -6.83
CA ALA A 103 -12.66 -3.88 -6.08
C ALA A 103 -13.24 -4.92 -5.12
N GLU A 104 -13.38 -6.18 -5.55
CA GLU A 104 -13.84 -7.27 -4.70
C GLU A 104 -12.91 -7.46 -3.49
N MET A 105 -11.60 -7.59 -3.72
CA MET A 105 -10.60 -7.72 -2.67
C MET A 105 -10.66 -6.55 -1.69
N LEU A 106 -10.72 -5.32 -2.18
CA LEU A 106 -10.74 -4.13 -1.36
C LEU A 106 -12.00 -4.00 -0.48
N PHE A 107 -13.16 -4.42 -0.99
CA PHE A 107 -14.42 -4.06 -0.34
C PHE A 107 -15.17 -5.24 0.27
N THR A 108 -14.87 -6.46 -0.14
CA THR A 108 -15.61 -7.66 0.31
C THR A 108 -14.72 -8.71 0.99
N SER A 109 -13.46 -8.40 1.27
CA SER A 109 -12.55 -9.29 2.01
C SER A 109 -13.15 -9.72 3.35
N ASN A 110 -12.98 -10.99 3.71
CA ASN A 110 -13.62 -11.62 4.86
C ASN A 110 -13.02 -11.21 6.21
N PHE A 111 -11.71 -10.94 6.27
CA PHE A 111 -10.98 -10.71 7.51
C PHE A 111 -11.27 -11.78 8.57
N SER A 112 -11.29 -13.07 8.18
CA SER A 112 -11.55 -14.15 9.13
C SER A 112 -10.46 -14.21 10.21
N GLU A 113 -10.83 -14.61 11.43
CA GLU A 113 -9.84 -14.75 12.52
C GLU A 113 -8.86 -15.89 12.22
N THR A 114 -9.29 -16.94 11.55
CA THR A 114 -8.41 -18.04 11.13
C THR A 114 -7.33 -17.56 10.16
N ASP A 115 -7.70 -16.75 9.16
CA ASP A 115 -6.72 -16.19 8.22
C ASP A 115 -5.82 -15.18 8.90
N ALA A 116 -6.36 -14.35 9.81
CA ALA A 116 -5.57 -13.42 10.60
C ALA A 116 -4.54 -14.15 11.48
N ASP A 117 -4.90 -15.29 12.07
CA ASP A 117 -3.97 -16.11 12.87
C ASP A 117 -2.87 -16.73 12.01
N ASN A 118 -3.21 -17.22 10.83
CA ASN A 118 -2.23 -17.77 9.87
C ASN A 118 -1.27 -16.67 9.38
N GLU A 119 -1.81 -15.54 8.94
CA GLU A 119 -1.00 -14.44 8.39
C GLU A 119 -0.13 -13.76 9.45
N ARG A 120 -0.55 -13.77 10.70
CA ARG A 120 0.31 -13.31 11.82
C ARG A 120 1.62 -14.07 11.87
N GLY A 121 1.57 -15.39 11.63
CA GLY A 121 2.77 -16.23 11.52
C GLY A 121 3.66 -15.77 10.37
N VAL A 122 3.09 -15.60 9.18
CA VAL A 122 3.80 -15.14 7.97
C VAL A 122 4.46 -13.77 8.18
N ILE A 123 3.72 -12.80 8.74
CA ILE A 123 4.25 -11.45 9.00
C ILE A 123 5.38 -11.51 10.04
N ARG A 124 5.30 -12.39 11.04
CA ARG A 124 6.39 -12.56 12.01
C ARG A 124 7.64 -13.13 11.37
N GLU A 125 7.51 -14.12 10.49
CA GLU A 125 8.64 -14.64 9.71
C GLU A 125 9.26 -13.56 8.82
N GLU A 126 8.44 -12.71 8.21
CA GLU A 126 8.92 -11.56 7.44
C GLU A 126 9.66 -10.54 8.32
N MET A 127 9.17 -10.25 9.52
CA MET A 127 9.88 -9.40 10.49
C MET A 127 11.24 -9.97 10.87
N ASP A 128 11.32 -11.27 11.07
CA ASP A 128 12.58 -11.96 11.41
C ASP A 128 13.55 -11.91 10.22
N MET A 129 13.05 -12.10 9.00
CA MET A 129 13.84 -11.95 7.77
C MET A 129 14.44 -10.53 7.65
N TYR A 130 13.63 -9.49 7.86
CA TYR A 130 14.11 -8.11 7.88
C TYR A 130 15.12 -7.85 9.00
N ALA A 131 14.89 -8.40 10.18
CA ALA A 131 15.82 -8.29 11.29
C ALA A 131 17.15 -9.01 11.01
N ASP A 132 17.15 -10.04 10.16
CA ASP A 132 18.31 -10.81 9.75
C ASP A 132 19.01 -10.29 8.49
N THR A 133 18.40 -9.33 7.79
CA THR A 133 18.99 -8.65 6.64
C THR A 133 19.61 -7.31 7.07
N PRO A 134 20.95 -7.22 7.17
CA PRO A 134 21.61 -6.03 7.73
C PRO A 134 21.36 -4.75 6.92
N GLU A 135 21.19 -4.85 5.61
CA GLU A 135 20.91 -3.75 4.68
C GLU A 135 19.55 -3.11 4.97
N ASP A 136 18.53 -3.93 5.20
CA ASP A 136 17.17 -3.48 5.51
C ASP A 136 17.13 -2.91 6.92
N LEU A 137 17.74 -3.63 7.87
CA LEU A 137 17.77 -3.23 9.27
C LEU A 137 18.45 -1.88 9.50
N VAL A 138 19.57 -1.59 8.81
CA VAL A 138 20.28 -0.31 8.97
C VAL A 138 19.46 0.86 8.47
N THR A 139 18.76 0.67 7.33
CA THR A 139 17.86 1.68 6.74
C THR A 139 16.65 1.94 7.62
N GLU A 140 16.01 0.88 8.11
CA GLU A 140 14.85 0.98 9.01
C GLU A 140 15.21 1.72 10.31
N ARG A 141 16.37 1.40 10.90
CA ARG A 141 16.85 2.06 12.10
C ARG A 141 17.19 3.53 11.87
N LEU A 142 17.77 3.88 10.72
CA LEU A 142 18.06 5.26 10.36
C LEU A 142 16.75 6.08 10.28
N ILE A 143 15.75 5.57 9.55
CA ILE A 143 14.46 6.25 9.39
C ILE A 143 13.77 6.40 10.76
N GLY A 144 13.74 5.33 11.56
CA GLY A 144 13.14 5.37 12.89
C GLY A 144 13.78 6.39 13.85
N ALA A 145 15.10 6.61 13.71
CA ALA A 145 15.83 7.60 14.51
C ALA A 145 15.68 9.03 13.95
N ALA A 146 15.70 9.19 12.62
CA ALA A 146 15.63 10.48 11.96
C ALA A 146 14.23 11.10 11.94
N PHE A 147 13.17 10.27 12.02
CA PHE A 147 11.77 10.71 12.02
C PHE A 147 11.06 10.19 13.26
N PRO A 148 11.18 10.87 14.41
CA PRO A 148 10.47 10.44 15.61
C PRO A 148 8.96 10.49 15.42
N GLY A 149 8.24 9.50 15.98
CA GLY A 149 6.79 9.41 15.90
C GLY A 149 6.25 8.49 14.81
N ALA A 150 5.14 8.85 14.19
CA ALA A 150 4.40 7.97 13.30
C ALA A 150 5.17 7.61 12.03
N LEU A 151 5.85 8.59 11.42
CA LEU A 151 6.59 8.39 10.16
C LEU A 151 7.81 7.47 10.32
N GLY A 152 8.43 7.42 11.50
CA GLY A 152 9.57 6.55 11.78
C GLY A 152 9.18 5.13 12.22
N ARG A 153 7.89 4.80 12.29
CA ARG A 153 7.47 3.43 12.64
C ARG A 153 7.77 2.46 11.51
N PRO A 154 8.17 1.21 11.84
CA PRO A 154 8.27 0.15 10.86
C PRO A 154 6.94 -0.11 10.15
N VAL A 155 6.97 -0.36 8.85
CA VAL A 155 5.78 -0.71 8.07
C VAL A 155 5.18 -2.03 8.54
N LEU A 156 6.03 -3.01 8.84
CA LEU A 156 5.62 -4.32 9.37
C LEU A 156 5.02 -4.25 10.80
N GLY A 157 5.13 -3.10 11.47
CA GLY A 157 4.71 -2.95 12.85
C GLY A 157 5.72 -3.52 13.85
N ARG A 158 5.23 -4.06 14.95
CA ARG A 158 6.04 -4.69 16.01
C ARG A 158 5.42 -6.01 16.45
N PRO A 159 6.20 -7.02 16.85
CA PRO A 159 5.65 -8.31 17.30
C PRO A 159 4.51 -8.15 18.31
N ALA A 160 4.70 -7.32 19.34
CA ALA A 160 3.69 -7.11 20.39
C ALA A 160 2.38 -6.44 19.91
N THR A 161 2.40 -5.72 18.79
CA THR A 161 1.18 -5.14 18.18
C THR A 161 0.53 -6.15 17.24
N ILE A 162 1.29 -6.80 16.40
CA ILE A 162 0.81 -7.84 15.47
C ILE A 162 0.08 -8.95 16.22
N ASP A 163 0.59 -9.39 17.38
CA ASP A 163 -0.04 -10.42 18.20
C ASP A 163 -1.44 -10.06 18.73
N ARG A 164 -1.78 -8.78 18.72
CA ARG A 164 -3.07 -8.26 19.21
C ARG A 164 -4.03 -7.81 18.11
N LEU A 165 -3.58 -7.79 16.87
CA LEU A 165 -4.43 -7.45 15.74
C LEU A 165 -5.31 -8.66 15.41
N THR A 166 -6.61 -8.45 15.41
CA THR A 166 -7.64 -9.43 15.04
C THR A 166 -8.26 -9.03 13.72
N GLY A 167 -8.90 -9.95 13.01
CA GLY A 167 -9.63 -9.65 11.78
C GLY A 167 -10.63 -8.51 11.97
N ALA A 168 -11.35 -8.49 13.11
CA ALA A 168 -12.27 -7.42 13.44
C ALA A 168 -11.59 -6.05 13.60
N ARG A 169 -10.40 -5.99 14.20
CA ARG A 169 -9.61 -4.74 14.34
C ARG A 169 -9.10 -4.25 12.99
N LEU A 170 -8.58 -5.16 12.17
CA LEU A 170 -8.10 -4.85 10.83
C LEU A 170 -9.24 -4.29 9.95
N ARG A 171 -10.42 -4.93 9.99
CA ARG A 171 -11.62 -4.43 9.31
C ARG A 171 -12.02 -3.05 9.81
N SER A 172 -11.99 -2.83 11.12
CA SER A 172 -12.32 -1.51 11.72
C SER A 172 -11.35 -0.43 11.25
N PHE A 173 -10.05 -0.73 11.20
CA PHE A 173 -9.04 0.17 10.66
C PHE A 173 -9.29 0.47 9.17
N GLN A 174 -9.55 -0.55 8.36
CA GLN A 174 -9.87 -0.38 6.94
C GLN A 174 -11.07 0.55 6.75
N ILE A 175 -12.20 0.29 7.42
CA ILE A 175 -13.42 1.11 7.33
C ILE A 175 -13.17 2.56 7.77
N ALA A 176 -12.33 2.77 8.77
CA ALA A 176 -12.01 4.10 9.26
C ALA A 176 -11.13 4.91 8.30
N HIS A 177 -10.25 4.22 7.57
CA HIS A 177 -9.18 4.87 6.82
C HIS A 177 -9.35 4.79 5.29
N TYR A 178 -10.00 3.78 4.72
CA TYR A 178 -10.23 3.63 3.28
C TYR A 178 -11.44 4.44 2.85
N ILE A 179 -11.27 5.75 2.80
CA ILE A 179 -12.31 6.74 2.50
C ILE A 179 -12.07 7.38 1.13
N ALA A 180 -13.13 7.86 0.51
CA ALA A 180 -13.08 8.37 -0.85
C ALA A 180 -11.98 9.43 -1.13
N PRO A 181 -11.73 10.43 -0.26
CA PRO A 181 -10.68 11.43 -0.50
C PRO A 181 -9.25 10.87 -0.55
N ARG A 182 -9.04 9.67 0.01
CA ARG A 182 -7.73 9.00 0.06
C ARG A 182 -7.49 8.03 -1.09
N ILE A 183 -8.49 7.80 -1.94
CA ILE A 183 -8.39 6.86 -3.05
C ILE A 183 -8.02 7.59 -4.33
N VAL A 184 -6.97 7.10 -4.97
CA VAL A 184 -6.60 7.45 -6.35
C VAL A 184 -6.49 6.17 -7.16
N ILE A 185 -7.22 6.11 -8.26
CA ILE A 185 -7.12 5.03 -9.23
C ILE A 185 -6.27 5.55 -10.39
N ALA A 186 -5.20 4.85 -10.72
CA ALA A 186 -4.36 5.18 -11.86
C ALA A 186 -4.50 4.09 -12.92
N VAL A 187 -4.76 4.47 -14.17
CA VAL A 187 -4.86 3.55 -15.32
C VAL A 187 -3.95 4.02 -16.43
N SER A 188 -3.16 3.12 -16.98
CA SER A 188 -2.27 3.42 -18.11
C SER A 188 -2.25 2.25 -19.09
N GLY A 189 -2.24 2.54 -20.38
CA GLY A 189 -2.23 1.53 -21.43
C GLY A 189 -3.42 1.66 -22.39
N SER A 190 -3.81 0.53 -22.99
CA SER A 190 -4.98 0.47 -23.87
C SER A 190 -6.25 0.17 -23.05
N PHE A 191 -7.26 1.00 -23.20
CA PHE A 191 -8.57 0.87 -22.54
C PHE A 191 -9.62 1.71 -23.27
N THR A 192 -10.88 1.52 -22.92
CA THR A 192 -12.01 2.31 -23.43
C THR A 192 -12.59 3.20 -22.34
N ASP A 193 -13.45 4.14 -22.75
CA ASP A 193 -14.18 4.99 -21.79
C ASP A 193 -15.13 4.15 -20.90
N GLU A 194 -15.66 3.03 -21.41
CA GLU A 194 -16.48 2.11 -20.66
C GLU A 194 -15.69 1.44 -19.52
N ASN A 195 -14.42 1.09 -19.76
CA ASN A 195 -13.55 0.54 -18.70
C ASN A 195 -13.39 1.57 -17.56
N ILE A 196 -13.15 2.84 -17.88
CA ILE A 196 -13.02 3.91 -16.87
C ILE A 196 -14.36 4.12 -16.13
N ALA A 197 -15.49 4.12 -16.85
CA ALA A 197 -16.80 4.26 -16.24
C ALA A 197 -17.13 3.10 -15.29
N ARG A 198 -16.78 1.87 -15.66
CA ARG A 198 -16.93 0.68 -14.81
C ARG A 198 -16.09 0.77 -13.54
N LEU A 199 -14.83 1.14 -13.69
CA LEU A 199 -13.95 1.40 -12.53
C LEU A 199 -14.53 2.48 -11.60
N ALA A 200 -15.00 3.59 -12.17
CA ALA A 200 -15.65 4.65 -11.40
C ALA A 200 -16.85 4.14 -10.59
N ALA A 201 -17.67 3.26 -11.17
CA ALA A 201 -18.85 2.69 -10.51
C ALA A 201 -18.47 1.89 -9.25
N HIS A 202 -17.38 1.10 -9.29
CA HIS A 202 -16.90 0.33 -8.13
C HIS A 202 -16.53 1.19 -6.92
N PHE A 203 -16.16 2.46 -7.12
CA PHE A 203 -15.68 3.34 -6.06
C PHE A 203 -16.63 4.49 -5.72
N SER A 204 -17.73 4.65 -6.47
CA SER A 204 -18.68 5.78 -6.33
C SER A 204 -19.45 5.78 -5.01
N TRP A 205 -19.60 4.64 -4.36
CA TRP A 205 -20.33 4.47 -3.10
C TRP A 205 -19.49 4.72 -1.84
N LEU A 206 -18.16 4.87 -1.99
CA LEU A 206 -17.28 5.08 -0.85
C LEU A 206 -17.68 6.32 -0.04
N PRO A 207 -17.64 6.23 1.30
CA PRO A 207 -18.10 7.33 2.14
C PRO A 207 -17.17 8.55 2.04
N VAL A 208 -17.79 9.70 1.98
CA VAL A 208 -17.10 10.99 2.15
C VAL A 208 -16.95 11.24 3.65
N ARG A 209 -15.72 11.23 4.12
CA ARG A 209 -15.39 11.58 5.51
C ARG A 209 -14.30 12.65 5.50
N PRO A 210 -14.24 13.51 6.52
CA PRO A 210 -13.11 14.44 6.68
C PRO A 210 -11.79 13.66 6.65
N ASP A 211 -10.85 14.12 5.83
CA ASP A 211 -9.51 13.55 5.83
C ASP A 211 -8.74 14.05 7.07
N LEU A 212 -7.97 13.15 7.67
CA LEU A 212 -7.08 13.52 8.76
C LEU A 212 -5.90 14.30 8.19
N THR A 213 -5.74 15.53 8.62
CA THR A 213 -4.55 16.32 8.29
C THR A 213 -3.35 15.72 9.00
N MET A 214 -2.48 15.06 8.24
CA MET A 214 -1.24 14.52 8.78
C MET A 214 -0.19 15.64 8.88
N ARG A 215 0.45 15.72 10.03
CA ARG A 215 1.57 16.67 10.22
C ARG A 215 2.73 16.26 9.31
N SER A 216 3.38 17.24 8.71
CA SER A 216 4.62 17.01 7.96
C SER A 216 5.66 16.31 8.83
N GLY A 217 6.40 15.38 8.24
CA GLY A 217 7.53 14.77 8.92
C GLY A 217 8.61 15.82 9.20
N SER A 218 9.23 15.74 10.36
CA SER A 218 10.38 16.60 10.70
C SER A 218 11.61 15.72 10.84
N TYR A 219 12.60 15.99 9.99
CA TYR A 219 13.91 15.35 10.10
C TYR A 219 14.62 15.83 11.38
N THR A 220 15.16 14.89 12.12
CA THR A 220 15.96 15.13 13.31
C THR A 220 17.29 14.43 13.14
N PRO A 221 18.45 15.14 13.20
CA PRO A 221 19.74 14.49 13.18
C PRO A 221 19.86 13.47 14.31
N ALA A 222 20.24 12.25 13.97
CA ALA A 222 20.34 11.17 14.95
C ALA A 222 21.48 10.23 14.58
N PHE A 223 22.02 9.56 15.60
CA PHE A 223 22.99 8.47 15.43
C PHE A 223 22.43 7.21 16.07
N THR A 224 22.50 6.10 15.36
CA THR A 224 22.11 4.79 15.90
C THR A 224 23.14 3.74 15.55
N LEU A 225 23.42 2.84 16.49
CA LEU A 225 24.34 1.72 16.32
C LEU A 225 23.65 0.43 16.79
N LYS A 226 23.77 -0.61 15.97
CA LYS A 226 23.40 -1.99 16.34
C LYS A 226 24.59 -2.89 16.12
N ARG A 227 25.05 -3.55 17.17
CA ARG A 227 26.06 -4.60 17.05
C ARG A 227 25.38 -5.91 16.69
N LYS A 228 25.89 -6.57 15.65
CA LYS A 228 25.44 -7.89 15.19
C LYS A 228 26.69 -8.65 14.70
N ALA A 229 26.75 -9.96 14.92
CA ALA A 229 27.83 -10.79 14.41
C ALA A 229 27.56 -11.10 12.92
N ILE A 230 28.13 -10.25 12.06
CA ILE A 230 28.00 -10.32 10.60
C ILE A 230 29.36 -10.07 9.95
N GLU A 231 29.56 -10.51 8.72
CA GLU A 231 30.83 -10.39 8.01
C GLU A 231 31.15 -8.96 7.57
N GLN A 232 30.13 -8.14 7.28
CA GLN A 232 30.30 -6.79 6.74
C GLN A 232 29.61 -5.74 7.62
N ASN A 233 30.21 -4.57 7.73
CA ASN A 233 29.54 -3.43 8.35
C ASN A 233 28.60 -2.76 7.34
N GLN A 234 27.35 -2.55 7.74
CA GLN A 234 26.38 -1.78 6.97
C GLN A 234 26.28 -0.37 7.54
N ILE A 235 26.39 0.62 6.66
CA ILE A 235 26.35 2.04 7.01
C ILE A 235 25.30 2.72 6.14
N SER A 236 24.35 3.41 6.77
CA SER A 236 23.38 4.25 6.08
C SER A 236 23.50 5.68 6.61
N ILE A 237 23.57 6.65 5.71
CA ILE A 237 23.70 8.08 6.04
C ILE A 237 22.51 8.80 5.43
N GLY A 238 21.72 9.51 6.26
CA GLY A 238 20.56 10.26 5.84
C GLY A 238 20.79 11.77 5.96
N PHE A 239 20.24 12.50 5.00
CA PHE A 239 20.21 13.96 4.99
C PHE A 239 18.75 14.44 4.89
N PRO A 240 18.44 15.69 5.27
CA PRO A 240 17.14 16.28 5.02
C PRO A 240 16.82 16.22 3.54
N GLY A 241 15.67 15.64 3.20
CA GLY A 241 15.16 15.56 1.83
C GLY A 241 14.05 16.57 1.57
N LEU A 242 13.52 16.53 0.36
CA LEU A 242 12.39 17.36 -0.07
C LEU A 242 11.09 16.55 -0.12
N PRO A 243 9.94 17.17 0.19
CA PRO A 243 8.64 16.54 -0.05
C PRO A 243 8.47 16.18 -1.53
N THR A 244 7.73 15.10 -1.81
CA THR A 244 7.46 14.64 -3.18
C THR A 244 6.82 15.71 -4.07
N GLY A 245 6.06 16.65 -3.48
CA GLY A 245 5.43 17.77 -4.18
C GLY A 245 6.33 19.00 -4.42
N ALA A 246 7.57 19.02 -3.91
CA ALA A 246 8.47 20.15 -4.09
C ALA A 246 8.95 20.25 -5.56
N GLU A 247 9.05 21.46 -6.09
CA GLU A 247 9.54 21.68 -7.46
C GLU A 247 11.00 21.26 -7.60
N GLU A 248 11.81 21.47 -6.56
CA GLU A 248 13.24 21.18 -6.51
C GLU A 248 13.55 19.68 -6.39
N ARG A 249 12.53 18.80 -6.31
CA ARG A 249 12.74 17.33 -6.21
C ARG A 249 13.57 16.76 -7.36
N PHE A 250 13.44 17.32 -8.57
CA PHE A 250 14.22 16.89 -9.73
C PHE A 250 15.70 17.27 -9.60
N THR A 251 15.99 18.44 -9.04
CA THR A 251 17.36 18.86 -8.73
C THR A 251 17.97 17.96 -7.65
N MET A 252 17.19 17.60 -6.62
CA MET A 252 17.63 16.67 -5.58
C MET A 252 17.90 15.27 -6.15
N ALA A 253 17.06 14.79 -7.08
CA ALA A 253 17.27 13.50 -7.75
C ALA A 253 18.57 13.48 -8.55
N LEU A 254 18.89 14.57 -9.28
CA LEU A 254 20.16 14.73 -9.99
C LEU A 254 21.36 14.82 -9.06
N LEU A 255 21.20 15.42 -7.88
CA LEU A 255 22.29 15.51 -6.89
C LEU A 255 22.59 14.15 -6.25
N SER A 256 21.59 13.26 -6.15
CA SER A 256 21.71 11.95 -5.51
C SER A 256 22.11 10.82 -6.47
N SER A 257 22.17 11.07 -7.78
CA SER A 257 22.62 10.13 -8.80
C SER A 257 24.15 10.16 -8.96
#